data_f9da85e95dd67f1d3f18d42e4b12f1a4
#
_entry.id   f9da85e95dd67f1d3f18d42e4b12f1a4
#
_cell.length_a   1.000
_cell.length_b   1.000
_cell.length_c   1.000
_cell.angle_alpha   90.00
_cell.angle_beta   90.00
_cell.angle_gamma   90.00
#
_symmetry.space_group_name_H-M   'P 1'
#
loop_
_entity.id
_entity.type
_entity.pdbx_description
1 polymer ?
#
loop_
_entity_poly.entity_id
_entity_poly.type
_entity_poly.pdbx_seq_one_letter_code
_entity_poly.pdbx_strand_id
1 'polypeptide(L)'
;FLKTDLINQLVGARECGERPVAPRADLRGADLRGADLRDANLRGADLTGADLRGADLYGADLRDADLTGANLTGINLRGANLSWAARAARILHLEGLPSGETIFMPTPTGWYLTVGCWEGNLEDFKALIAREEGWPEARGDEVTRRRPALQAVAALCEAHMCLHPNIIDELAEKWQETDGLAVDRG
;
A
#
# COMPACT_ATOMS: atom_id res chain seq x y z
N PHE A 1 -22.26 2.89 17.97
CA PHE A 1 -20.88 2.39 18.04
C PHE A 1 -19.97 3.59 17.81
N LEU A 2 -19.13 3.91 18.80
CA LEU A 2 -18.10 4.93 18.63
C LEU A 2 -17.04 4.36 17.68
N LYS A 3 -16.47 5.19 16.81
CA LYS A 3 -15.43 4.84 15.87
C LYS A 3 -14.24 4.16 16.56
N THR A 4 -13.88 4.62 17.75
CA THR A 4 -12.83 4.04 18.60
C THR A 4 -13.13 2.59 18.97
N ASP A 5 -14.38 2.23 19.25
CA ASP A 5 -14.76 0.85 19.58
C ASP A 5 -14.59 -0.07 18.38
N LEU A 6 -14.92 0.41 17.18
CA LEU A 6 -14.73 -0.34 15.94
C LEU A 6 -13.25 -0.56 15.65
N ILE A 7 -12.41 0.45 15.83
CA ILE A 7 -10.96 0.32 15.67
C ILE A 7 -10.40 -0.69 16.65
N ASN A 8 -10.76 -0.59 17.92
CA ASN A 8 -10.33 -1.54 18.96
C ASN A 8 -10.80 -2.97 18.66
N GLN A 9 -12.01 -3.13 18.14
CA GLN A 9 -12.53 -4.43 17.71
C GLN A 9 -11.77 -5.01 16.52
N LEU A 10 -11.41 -4.18 15.53
CA LEU A 10 -10.62 -4.61 14.37
C LEU A 10 -9.22 -5.04 14.78
N VAL A 11 -8.53 -4.23 15.59
CA VAL A 11 -7.17 -4.53 16.05
C VAL A 11 -7.18 -5.71 17.01
N GLY A 12 -8.16 -5.80 17.93
CA GLY A 12 -8.27 -6.88 18.92
C GLY A 12 -8.75 -8.22 18.35
N ALA A 13 -9.39 -8.25 17.18
CA ALA A 13 -9.90 -9.48 16.58
C ALA A 13 -8.78 -10.54 16.38
N ARG A 14 -7.58 -10.10 15.97
CA ARG A 14 -6.43 -10.99 15.79
C ARG A 14 -5.87 -11.55 17.09
N GLU A 15 -5.90 -10.80 18.16
CA GLU A 15 -5.45 -11.27 19.49
C GLU A 15 -6.32 -12.46 19.96
N CYS A 16 -7.59 -12.47 19.55
CA CYS A 16 -8.53 -13.57 19.79
C CYS A 16 -8.48 -14.67 18.71
N GLY A 17 -7.61 -14.55 17.68
CA GLY A 17 -7.52 -15.48 16.57
C GLY A 17 -8.65 -15.36 15.56
N GLU A 18 -9.43 -14.29 15.62
CA GLU A 18 -10.53 -14.01 14.71
C GLU A 18 -10.08 -13.20 13.50
N ARG A 19 -10.86 -13.27 12.42
CA ARG A 19 -10.66 -12.47 11.22
C ARG A 19 -11.28 -11.09 11.45
N PRO A 20 -10.52 -9.97 11.26
CA PRO A 20 -11.12 -8.64 11.38
C PRO A 20 -12.21 -8.44 10.30
N VAL A 21 -13.40 -7.99 10.69
CA VAL A 21 -14.53 -7.82 9.77
C VAL A 21 -15.20 -6.48 10.01
N ALA A 22 -15.05 -5.54 9.07
CA ALA A 22 -15.69 -4.23 9.10
C ALA A 22 -16.06 -3.75 7.68
N PRO A 23 -16.92 -4.46 6.94
CA PRO A 23 -17.32 -4.02 5.62
C PRO A 23 -18.13 -2.72 5.72
N ARG A 24 -17.84 -1.78 4.81
CA ARG A 24 -18.48 -0.45 4.74
C ARG A 24 -18.34 0.38 6.02
N ALA A 25 -17.31 0.11 6.81
CA ALA A 25 -17.04 0.87 8.03
C ALA A 25 -16.58 2.30 7.72
N ASP A 26 -16.99 3.25 8.55
CA ASP A 26 -16.41 4.60 8.56
C ASP A 26 -15.13 4.59 9.40
N LEU A 27 -13.99 4.53 8.71
CA LEU A 27 -12.65 4.54 9.29
C LEU A 27 -11.85 5.79 8.87
N ARG A 28 -12.54 6.87 8.45
CA ARG A 28 -11.91 8.13 8.02
C ARG A 28 -11.01 8.70 9.11
N GLY A 29 -9.74 8.96 8.77
CA GLY A 29 -8.73 9.45 9.69
C GLY A 29 -8.48 8.53 10.90
N ALA A 30 -8.79 7.22 10.80
CA ALA A 30 -8.51 6.26 11.85
C ALA A 30 -7.00 6.10 12.05
N ASP A 31 -6.57 5.96 13.30
CA ASP A 31 -5.21 5.52 13.63
C ASP A 31 -5.16 3.99 13.62
N LEU A 32 -4.57 3.42 12.58
CA LEU A 32 -4.40 1.98 12.35
C LEU A 32 -2.92 1.62 12.18
N ARG A 33 -2.02 2.43 12.73
CA ARG A 33 -0.57 2.21 12.65
C ARG A 33 -0.17 0.85 13.23
N GLY A 34 0.58 0.08 12.44
CA GLY A 34 1.05 -1.24 12.84
C GLY A 34 -0.05 -2.27 13.11
N ALA A 35 -1.30 -1.99 12.75
CA ALA A 35 -2.41 -2.92 12.97
C ALA A 35 -2.24 -4.21 12.18
N ASP A 36 -2.50 -5.36 12.80
CA ASP A 36 -2.60 -6.66 12.14
C ASP A 36 -4.01 -6.82 11.54
N LEU A 37 -4.13 -6.49 10.26
CA LEU A 37 -5.38 -6.56 9.48
C LEU A 37 -5.30 -7.65 8.39
N ARG A 38 -4.44 -8.64 8.57
CA ARG A 38 -4.30 -9.77 7.63
C ARG A 38 -5.63 -10.47 7.43
N ASP A 39 -5.94 -10.78 6.16
CA ASP A 39 -7.21 -11.37 5.74
C ASP A 39 -8.47 -10.60 6.18
N ALA A 40 -8.35 -9.34 6.60
CA ALA A 40 -9.48 -8.53 7.04
C ALA A 40 -10.50 -8.35 5.92
N ASN A 41 -11.79 -8.32 6.27
CA ASN A 41 -12.83 -7.89 5.36
C ASN A 41 -13.13 -6.40 5.59
N LEU A 42 -12.53 -5.56 4.74
CA LEU A 42 -12.70 -4.10 4.73
C LEU A 42 -13.41 -3.62 3.45
N ARG A 43 -14.16 -4.51 2.82
CA ARG A 43 -14.86 -4.18 1.57
C ARG A 43 -15.76 -2.96 1.70
N GLY A 44 -15.54 -1.96 0.84
CA GLY A 44 -16.31 -0.72 0.81
C GLY A 44 -16.10 0.16 2.05
N ALA A 45 -15.09 -0.10 2.88
CA ALA A 45 -14.77 0.76 4.02
C ALA A 45 -14.25 2.12 3.54
N ASP A 46 -14.62 3.17 4.26
CA ASP A 46 -14.09 4.52 4.06
C ASP A 46 -12.87 4.70 4.95
N LEU A 47 -11.68 4.58 4.36
CA LEU A 47 -10.37 4.77 4.98
C LEU A 47 -9.74 6.11 4.60
N THR A 48 -10.56 7.06 4.12
CA THR A 48 -10.09 8.38 3.68
C THR A 48 -9.27 9.05 4.78
N GLY A 49 -8.00 9.33 4.49
CA GLY A 49 -7.09 9.97 5.43
C GLY A 49 -6.74 9.14 6.67
N ALA A 50 -6.97 7.83 6.66
CA ALA A 50 -6.52 6.96 7.74
C ALA A 50 -4.99 6.85 7.79
N ASP A 51 -4.45 6.69 8.99
CA ASP A 51 -3.02 6.39 9.20
C ASP A 51 -2.83 4.88 9.27
N LEU A 52 -2.32 4.30 8.18
CA LEU A 52 -2.06 2.87 8.01
C LEU A 52 -0.55 2.55 8.02
N ARG A 53 0.29 3.45 8.55
CA ARG A 53 1.74 3.26 8.58
C ARG A 53 2.11 1.93 9.24
N GLY A 54 2.85 1.09 8.49
CA GLY A 54 3.31 -0.21 8.97
C GLY A 54 2.21 -1.24 9.24
N ALA A 55 0.97 -0.99 8.85
CA ALA A 55 -0.11 -1.97 8.99
C ALA A 55 0.11 -3.18 8.08
N ASP A 56 -0.29 -4.37 8.55
CA ASP A 56 -0.25 -5.61 7.77
C ASP A 56 -1.65 -5.94 7.25
N LEU A 57 -1.86 -5.74 5.95
CA LEU A 57 -3.10 -6.03 5.21
C LEU A 57 -2.93 -7.22 4.26
N TYR A 58 -1.97 -8.13 4.53
CA TYR A 58 -1.78 -9.32 3.73
C TYR A 58 -3.11 -10.08 3.52
N GLY A 59 -3.48 -10.34 2.26
CA GLY A 59 -4.70 -11.07 1.91
C GLY A 59 -6.01 -10.35 2.25
N ALA A 60 -6.01 -9.09 2.66
CA ALA A 60 -7.22 -8.37 3.02
C ALA A 60 -8.13 -8.11 1.81
N ASP A 61 -9.43 -8.11 2.04
CA ASP A 61 -10.45 -7.72 1.05
C ASP A 61 -10.74 -6.22 1.17
N LEU A 62 -10.12 -5.43 0.31
CA LEU A 62 -10.28 -3.98 0.21
C LEU A 62 -11.13 -3.56 -1.00
N ARG A 63 -11.89 -4.47 -1.59
CA ARG A 63 -12.73 -4.15 -2.75
C ARG A 63 -13.65 -2.99 -2.44
N ASP A 64 -13.69 -2.03 -3.36
CA ASP A 64 -14.52 -0.83 -3.25
C ASP A 64 -14.17 0.08 -2.03
N ALA A 65 -13.08 -0.17 -1.30
CA ALA A 65 -12.67 0.68 -0.18
C ALA A 65 -12.09 2.02 -0.69
N ASP A 66 -12.29 3.10 0.08
CA ASP A 66 -11.72 4.41 -0.23
C ASP A 66 -10.48 4.67 0.62
N LEU A 67 -9.31 4.65 -0.01
CA LEU A 67 -8.00 4.91 0.59
C LEU A 67 -7.49 6.33 0.26
N THR A 68 -8.36 7.22 -0.22
CA THR A 68 -7.96 8.57 -0.66
C THR A 68 -7.26 9.33 0.46
N GLY A 69 -6.01 9.74 0.21
CA GLY A 69 -5.21 10.49 1.17
C GLY A 69 -4.87 9.75 2.45
N ALA A 70 -4.98 8.41 2.48
CA ALA A 70 -4.46 7.59 3.57
C ALA A 70 -2.93 7.55 3.56
N ASN A 71 -2.32 7.38 4.73
CA ASN A 71 -0.87 7.18 4.83
C ASN A 71 -0.54 5.69 4.75
N LEU A 72 0.01 5.27 3.62
CA LEU A 72 0.32 3.89 3.29
C LEU A 72 1.82 3.55 3.47
N THR A 73 2.59 4.38 4.17
CA THR A 73 4.04 4.17 4.34
C THR A 73 4.31 2.86 5.08
N GLY A 74 5.11 1.96 4.46
CA GLY A 74 5.48 0.69 5.05
C GLY A 74 4.33 -0.32 5.23
N ILE A 75 3.22 -0.13 4.55
CA ILE A 75 2.06 -1.05 4.58
C ILE A 75 2.38 -2.35 3.82
N ASN A 76 1.88 -3.47 4.31
CA ASN A 76 1.92 -4.73 3.58
C ASN A 76 0.56 -5.00 2.91
N LEU A 77 0.48 -4.84 1.61
CA LEU A 77 -0.72 -5.08 0.78
C LEU A 77 -0.63 -6.37 -0.06
N ARG A 78 0.36 -7.22 0.18
CA ARG A 78 0.55 -8.44 -0.62
C ARG A 78 -0.69 -9.34 -0.57
N GLY A 79 -1.17 -9.76 -1.75
CA GLY A 79 -2.35 -10.59 -1.87
C GLY A 79 -3.66 -9.92 -1.45
N ALA A 80 -3.64 -8.63 -1.12
CA ALA A 80 -4.85 -7.88 -0.84
C ALA A 80 -5.66 -7.65 -2.13
N ASN A 81 -6.98 -7.78 -2.03
CA ASN A 81 -7.85 -7.47 -3.16
C ASN A 81 -8.17 -5.97 -3.20
N LEU A 82 -7.48 -5.25 -4.07
CA LEU A 82 -7.60 -3.80 -4.26
C LEU A 82 -8.56 -3.40 -5.39
N SER A 83 -9.40 -4.30 -5.89
CA SER A 83 -10.33 -4.01 -7.00
C SER A 83 -11.16 -2.78 -6.67
N TRP A 84 -11.07 -1.76 -7.53
CA TRP A 84 -11.68 -0.43 -7.40
C TRP A 84 -11.08 0.49 -6.30
N ALA A 85 -10.53 -0.04 -5.21
CA ALA A 85 -9.86 0.74 -4.16
C ALA A 85 -8.61 1.46 -4.68
N ALA A 86 -7.79 0.76 -5.45
CA ALA A 86 -6.54 1.28 -6.01
C ALA A 86 -6.73 2.56 -6.84
N ARG A 87 -7.87 2.68 -7.53
CA ARG A 87 -8.16 3.83 -8.40
C ARG A 87 -8.33 5.13 -7.62
N ALA A 88 -9.03 5.09 -6.50
CA ALA A 88 -9.26 6.26 -5.66
C ALA A 88 -7.97 6.75 -4.99
N ALA A 89 -7.15 5.81 -4.52
CA ALA A 89 -5.87 6.11 -3.88
C ALA A 89 -4.71 6.35 -4.87
N ARG A 90 -4.97 6.33 -6.19
CA ARG A 90 -3.94 6.46 -7.25
C ARG A 90 -2.84 5.39 -7.17
N ILE A 91 -3.21 4.20 -6.73
CA ILE A 91 -2.35 3.03 -6.69
C ILE A 91 -2.37 2.35 -8.06
N LEU A 92 -1.19 2.08 -8.63
CA LEU A 92 -1.05 1.20 -9.79
C LEU A 92 -0.88 -0.22 -9.27
N HIS A 93 -1.84 -1.09 -9.58
CA HIS A 93 -1.83 -2.50 -9.19
C HIS A 93 -1.84 -3.38 -10.43
N LEU A 94 -0.84 -4.26 -10.56
CA LEU A 94 -0.67 -5.17 -11.68
C LEU A 94 -0.57 -6.60 -11.17
N GLU A 95 -1.37 -7.49 -11.76
CA GLU A 95 -1.39 -8.92 -11.45
C GLU A 95 -0.93 -9.75 -12.65
N GLY A 96 -0.62 -11.02 -12.42
CA GLY A 96 -0.29 -11.96 -13.47
C GLY A 96 1.10 -11.80 -14.10
N LEU A 97 1.97 -11.01 -13.50
CA LEU A 97 3.35 -10.85 -13.95
C LEU A 97 4.22 -12.05 -13.53
N PRO A 98 5.24 -12.42 -14.33
CA PRO A 98 6.17 -13.50 -13.96
C PRO A 98 6.93 -13.27 -12.66
N SER A 99 7.02 -12.01 -12.22
CA SER A 99 7.70 -11.58 -11.00
C SER A 99 6.74 -11.45 -9.80
N GLY A 100 5.47 -11.85 -9.98
CA GLY A 100 4.44 -11.72 -8.96
C GLY A 100 3.63 -10.42 -9.08
N GLU A 101 2.87 -10.15 -8.04
CA GLU A 101 2.07 -8.94 -7.91
C GLU A 101 2.95 -7.68 -7.84
N THR A 102 2.50 -6.62 -8.48
CA THR A 102 3.16 -5.30 -8.43
C THR A 102 2.18 -4.27 -7.91
N ILE A 103 2.59 -3.55 -6.86
CA ILE A 103 1.83 -2.44 -6.28
C ILE A 103 2.74 -1.21 -6.25
N PHE A 104 2.30 -0.14 -6.88
CA PHE A 104 3.00 1.14 -6.89
C PHE A 104 2.08 2.21 -6.34
N MET A 105 2.45 2.83 -5.23
CA MET A 105 1.58 3.69 -4.47
C MET A 105 2.28 4.98 -4.03
N PRO A 106 1.53 6.10 -3.96
CA PRO A 106 2.03 7.32 -3.38
C PRO A 106 1.99 7.24 -1.85
N THR A 107 3.05 7.74 -1.21
CA THR A 107 3.14 7.94 0.24
C THR A 107 3.61 9.36 0.53
N PRO A 108 3.45 9.88 1.76
CA PRO A 108 3.96 11.20 2.12
C PRO A 108 5.46 11.39 1.92
N THR A 109 6.23 10.30 1.87
CA THR A 109 7.68 10.30 1.71
C THR A 109 8.13 10.00 0.28
N GLY A 110 7.20 9.81 -0.66
CA GLY A 110 7.49 9.51 -2.05
C GLY A 110 6.73 8.30 -2.59
N TRP A 111 7.06 7.91 -3.80
CA TRP A 111 6.47 6.74 -4.45
C TRP A 111 7.13 5.45 -3.96
N TYR A 112 6.30 4.49 -3.55
CA TYR A 112 6.73 3.19 -3.05
C TYR A 112 6.25 2.08 -3.98
N LEU A 113 7.15 1.14 -4.29
CA LEU A 113 6.93 0.05 -5.24
C LEU A 113 7.19 -1.30 -4.58
N THR A 114 6.29 -2.25 -4.77
CA THR A 114 6.53 -3.67 -4.48
C THR A 114 6.41 -4.49 -5.76
N VAL A 115 7.31 -5.46 -5.96
CA VAL A 115 7.28 -6.39 -7.09
C VAL A 115 7.64 -7.79 -6.57
N GLY A 116 6.63 -8.64 -6.42
CA GLY A 116 6.83 -9.93 -5.74
C GLY A 116 7.39 -9.74 -4.33
N CYS A 117 8.58 -10.28 -4.05
CA CYS A 117 9.25 -10.13 -2.75
C CYS A 117 10.13 -8.88 -2.63
N TRP A 118 10.35 -8.16 -3.73
CA TRP A 118 11.16 -6.94 -3.72
C TRP A 118 10.29 -5.72 -3.38
N GLU A 119 10.89 -4.77 -2.65
CA GLU A 119 10.25 -3.50 -2.31
C GLU A 119 11.27 -2.36 -2.26
N GLY A 120 10.85 -1.14 -2.55
CA GLY A 120 11.68 0.06 -2.52
C GLY A 120 11.10 1.20 -3.35
N ASN A 121 11.96 2.13 -3.74
CA ASN A 121 11.61 3.21 -4.66
C ASN A 121 11.88 2.81 -6.13
N LEU A 122 11.34 3.60 -7.06
CA LEU A 122 11.46 3.30 -8.50
C LEU A 122 12.91 3.35 -9.00
N GLU A 123 13.75 4.24 -8.47
CA GLU A 123 15.15 4.36 -8.91
C GLU A 123 15.97 3.13 -8.48
N ASP A 124 15.78 2.64 -7.26
CA ASP A 124 16.40 1.40 -6.78
C ASP A 124 15.93 0.20 -7.60
N PHE A 125 14.65 0.18 -8.00
CA PHE A 125 14.09 -0.86 -8.86
C PHE A 125 14.73 -0.85 -10.26
N LYS A 126 14.87 0.33 -10.87
CA LYS A 126 15.56 0.49 -12.17
C LYS A 126 17.03 0.05 -12.09
N ALA A 127 17.71 0.41 -11.00
CA ALA A 127 19.07 -0.03 -10.75
C ALA A 127 19.16 -1.55 -10.58
N LEU A 128 18.20 -2.18 -9.92
CA LEU A 128 18.12 -3.64 -9.80
C LEU A 128 17.94 -4.31 -11.17
N ILE A 129 17.02 -3.82 -12.00
CA ILE A 129 16.75 -4.37 -13.33
C ILE A 129 17.98 -4.28 -14.24
N ALA A 130 18.81 -3.25 -14.09
CA ALA A 130 20.01 -3.06 -14.86
C ALA A 130 21.14 -4.04 -14.52
N ARG A 131 21.10 -4.67 -13.32
CA ARG A 131 22.14 -5.63 -12.90
C ARG A 131 22.02 -6.96 -13.66
N GLU A 132 23.14 -7.63 -13.87
CA GLU A 132 23.17 -8.98 -14.42
C GLU A 132 22.99 -10.06 -13.36
N GLU A 133 23.31 -9.74 -12.10
CA GLU A 133 23.26 -10.63 -10.95
C GLU A 133 22.60 -9.94 -9.74
N GLY A 134 22.23 -10.73 -8.74
CA GLY A 134 21.72 -10.23 -7.46
C GLY A 134 20.22 -9.94 -7.45
N TRP A 135 19.45 -10.54 -8.34
CA TRP A 135 17.99 -10.46 -8.31
C TRP A 135 17.45 -11.37 -7.19
N PRO A 136 16.47 -10.91 -6.39
CA PRO A 136 16.00 -11.64 -5.23
C PRO A 136 15.52 -13.07 -5.50
N GLU A 137 14.88 -13.32 -6.64
CA GLU A 137 14.23 -14.60 -6.95
C GLU A 137 14.52 -15.13 -8.36
N ALA A 138 15.54 -14.58 -9.06
CA ALA A 138 15.87 -15.02 -10.40
C ALA A 138 17.37 -15.19 -10.58
N ARG A 139 17.80 -16.24 -11.29
CA ARG A 139 19.21 -16.53 -11.59
C ARG A 139 19.38 -16.92 -13.06
N GLY A 140 20.51 -16.53 -13.66
CA GLY A 140 20.87 -16.91 -15.02
C GLY A 140 19.83 -16.49 -16.06
N ASP A 141 19.37 -17.43 -16.88
CA ASP A 141 18.42 -17.18 -17.97
C ASP A 141 17.08 -16.63 -17.52
N GLU A 142 16.72 -16.81 -16.26
CA GLU A 142 15.48 -16.29 -15.70
C GLU A 142 15.50 -14.77 -15.56
N VAL A 143 16.65 -14.20 -15.21
CA VAL A 143 16.86 -12.74 -15.20
C VAL A 143 16.61 -12.18 -16.60
N THR A 144 17.18 -12.80 -17.62
CA THR A 144 17.05 -12.38 -19.03
C THR A 144 15.59 -12.44 -19.49
N ARG A 145 14.83 -13.47 -19.09
CA ARG A 145 13.41 -13.63 -19.45
C ARG A 145 12.50 -12.65 -18.73
N ARG A 146 12.76 -12.33 -17.45
CA ARG A 146 11.92 -11.43 -16.65
C ARG A 146 12.20 -9.96 -16.94
N ARG A 147 13.43 -9.61 -17.32
CA ARG A 147 13.88 -8.22 -17.52
C ARG A 147 12.96 -7.37 -18.40
N PRO A 148 12.51 -7.82 -19.59
CA PRO A 148 11.63 -6.99 -20.43
C PRO A 148 10.31 -6.64 -19.75
N ALA A 149 9.71 -7.59 -19.02
CA ALA A 149 8.47 -7.34 -18.28
C ALA A 149 8.68 -6.32 -17.15
N LEU A 150 9.80 -6.43 -16.41
CA LEU A 150 10.12 -5.50 -15.32
C LEU A 150 10.50 -4.11 -15.85
N GLN A 151 11.13 -4.01 -17.01
CA GLN A 151 11.36 -2.73 -17.70
C GLN A 151 10.04 -2.06 -18.09
N ALA A 152 9.07 -2.86 -18.58
CA ALA A 152 7.73 -2.36 -18.86
C ALA A 152 7.00 -1.88 -17.59
N VAL A 153 7.15 -2.59 -16.46
CA VAL A 153 6.64 -2.17 -15.15
C VAL A 153 7.25 -0.82 -14.75
N ALA A 154 8.57 -0.65 -14.85
CA ALA A 154 9.24 0.61 -14.52
C ALA A 154 8.70 1.78 -15.38
N ALA A 155 8.53 1.55 -16.69
CA ALA A 155 7.98 2.56 -17.60
C ALA A 155 6.51 2.92 -17.27
N LEU A 156 5.69 1.93 -16.87
CA LEU A 156 4.32 2.18 -16.41
C LEU A 156 4.29 2.99 -15.10
N CYS A 157 5.20 2.71 -14.17
CA CYS A 157 5.33 3.51 -12.95
C CYS A 157 5.71 4.96 -13.26
N GLU A 158 6.66 5.21 -14.16
CA GLU A 158 7.01 6.56 -14.61
C GLU A 158 5.83 7.30 -15.25
N ALA A 159 5.10 6.63 -16.14
CA ALA A 159 3.91 7.19 -16.75
C ALA A 159 2.83 7.51 -15.71
N HIS A 160 2.66 6.64 -14.71
CA HIS A 160 1.70 6.84 -13.63
C HIS A 160 2.08 8.04 -12.74
N MET A 161 3.37 8.22 -12.42
CA MET A 161 3.86 9.40 -11.71
C MET A 161 3.57 10.69 -12.49
N CYS A 162 3.79 10.68 -13.80
CA CYS A 162 3.51 11.84 -14.67
C CYS A 162 2.03 12.24 -14.70
N LEU A 163 1.12 11.27 -14.51
CA LEU A 163 -0.31 11.54 -14.41
C LEU A 163 -0.72 12.17 -13.06
N HIS A 164 0.14 12.06 -12.05
CA HIS A 164 -0.14 12.50 -10.67
C HIS A 164 1.04 13.32 -10.11
N PRO A 165 1.44 14.44 -10.73
CA PRO A 165 2.70 15.14 -10.40
C PRO A 165 2.74 15.73 -8.99
N ASN A 166 1.59 16.08 -8.41
CA ASN A 166 1.51 16.79 -7.12
C ASN A 166 1.10 15.89 -5.96
N ILE A 167 0.81 14.59 -6.20
CA ILE A 167 0.21 13.72 -5.17
C ILE A 167 1.10 13.56 -3.94
N ILE A 168 2.43 13.54 -4.11
CA ILE A 168 3.37 13.38 -3.00
C ILE A 168 3.35 14.63 -2.12
N ASP A 169 3.36 15.83 -2.73
CA ASP A 169 3.32 17.09 -1.99
C ASP A 169 1.98 17.22 -1.23
N GLU A 170 0.85 16.91 -1.88
CA GLU A 170 -0.48 16.89 -1.25
C GLU A 170 -0.53 15.97 -0.02
N LEU A 171 0.08 14.77 -0.13
CA LEU A 171 0.15 13.83 0.98
C LEU A 171 1.11 14.31 2.07
N ALA A 172 2.27 14.82 1.70
CA ALA A 172 3.27 15.32 2.65
C ALA A 172 2.74 16.48 3.47
N GLU A 173 2.09 17.47 2.85
CA GLU A 173 1.45 18.58 3.54
C GLU A 173 0.41 18.11 4.54
N LYS A 174 -0.51 17.25 4.11
CA LYS A 174 -1.57 16.70 4.95
C LYS A 174 -1.03 16.00 6.19
N TRP A 175 0.04 15.21 6.05
CA TRP A 175 0.56 14.39 7.14
C TRP A 175 1.57 15.11 8.03
N GLN A 176 2.23 16.18 7.55
CA GLN A 176 3.03 17.07 8.40
C GLN A 176 2.16 17.83 9.41
N GLU A 177 0.98 18.29 9.01
CA GLU A 177 0.04 18.97 9.91
C GLU A 177 -0.48 18.03 11.02
N THR A 178 -0.70 16.76 10.72
CA THR A 178 -1.20 15.78 11.70
C THR A 178 -0.15 15.33 12.72
N ASP A 179 1.11 15.18 12.31
CA ASP A 179 2.20 14.84 13.22
C ASP A 179 2.53 16.01 14.18
N GLY A 180 2.34 17.27 13.77
CA GLY A 180 2.46 18.46 14.62
C GLY A 180 1.39 18.56 15.71
N LEU A 181 0.20 18.04 15.47
CA LEU A 181 -0.92 18.05 16.45
C LEU A 181 -0.80 16.95 17.52
N ALA A 182 0.00 15.90 17.26
CA ALA A 182 0.22 14.81 18.21
C ALA A 182 1.20 15.18 19.34
N VAL A 183 2.02 16.22 19.17
CA VAL A 183 3.04 16.64 20.16
C VAL A 183 2.45 17.53 21.27
N ASP A 184 1.25 18.10 21.07
CA ASP A 184 0.64 19.07 22.02
C ASP A 184 -0.43 18.46 22.94
N ARG A 185 -0.50 17.13 23.04
CA ARG A 185 -1.41 16.39 23.94
C ARG A 185 -0.63 15.53 24.95
N GLY A 186 0.45 16.13 25.52
CA GLY A 186 1.16 15.60 26.67
C GLY A 186 0.55 16.09 28.00
#